data_78c1ecd22dd90ce65ed961ea7ae9dfb0
#
_entry.id   78c1ecd22dd90ce65ed961ea7ae9dfb0
#
_cell.length_a   1.000
_cell.length_b   1.000
_cell.length_c   1.000
_cell.angle_alpha   90.00
_cell.angle_beta   90.00
_cell.angle_gamma   90.00
#
_symmetry.space_group_name_H-M   'P 1'
#
loop_
_entity.id
_entity.type
_entity.pdbx_description
1 polymer ?
#
loop_
_entity_poly.entity_id
_entity_poly.type
_entity_poly.pdbx_seq_one_letter_code
_entity_poly.pdbx_strand_id
1 'polypeptide(L)' 'MADATDAQRELNEITGALDVLFTLREEFATWLEEAQSEERKEELENVFRHVVALEEEFQRRREQAAQKLAGG' A
#
# COMPACT_ATOMS: atom_id res chain seq x y z
N MET A 1 21.72 -13.79 -10.09
CA MET A 1 20.60 -13.91 -11.05
C MET A 1 19.28 -14.02 -10.32
N ALA A 2 18.35 -13.12 -10.61
CA ALA A 2 17.03 -13.20 -10.01
C ALA A 2 16.27 -14.39 -10.61
N ASP A 3 15.76 -15.23 -9.77
CA ASP A 3 15.00 -16.40 -10.21
C ASP A 3 13.56 -16.33 -9.70
N ALA A 4 12.77 -17.36 -9.97
CA ALA A 4 11.36 -17.41 -9.57
C ALA A 4 11.22 -17.33 -8.05
N THR A 5 12.18 -17.84 -7.29
CA THR A 5 12.15 -17.78 -5.83
C THR A 5 12.27 -16.35 -5.32
N ASP A 6 13.17 -15.56 -5.91
CA ASP A 6 13.34 -14.16 -5.54
C ASP A 6 12.10 -13.34 -5.92
N ALA A 7 11.56 -13.59 -7.10
CA ALA A 7 10.35 -12.90 -7.55
C ALA A 7 9.15 -13.26 -6.66
N GLN A 8 9.05 -14.53 -6.25
CA GLN A 8 7.98 -14.96 -5.36
C GLN A 8 8.09 -14.32 -3.99
N ARG A 9 9.32 -14.22 -3.46
CA ARG A 9 9.56 -13.56 -2.17
C ARG A 9 9.17 -12.09 -2.24
N GLU A 10 9.58 -11.40 -3.30
CA GLU A 10 9.22 -10.00 -3.52
C GLU A 10 7.71 -9.83 -3.58
N LEU A 11 7.03 -10.70 -4.31
CA LEU A 11 5.57 -10.67 -4.42
C LEU A 11 4.91 -10.85 -3.06
N ASN A 12 5.41 -11.78 -2.24
CA ASN A 12 4.87 -12.02 -0.91
C ASN A 12 5.06 -10.82 0.01
N GLU A 13 6.23 -10.18 -0.06
CA GLU A 13 6.51 -8.99 0.74
C GLU A 13 5.60 -7.83 0.36
N ILE A 14 5.41 -7.63 -0.94
CA ILE A 14 4.53 -6.57 -1.45
C ILE A 14 3.09 -6.84 -1.03
N THR A 15 2.64 -8.08 -1.13
CA THR A 15 1.28 -8.45 -0.72
C THR A 15 1.06 -8.17 0.76
N GLY A 16 2.04 -8.50 1.61
CA GLY A 16 1.98 -8.19 3.03
C GLY A 16 1.93 -6.69 3.30
N ALA A 17 2.75 -5.93 2.58
CA ALA A 17 2.75 -4.47 2.71
C ALA A 17 1.40 -3.87 2.29
N LEU A 18 0.80 -4.39 1.22
CA LEU A 18 -0.52 -3.93 0.78
C LEU A 18 -1.60 -4.21 1.81
N ASP A 19 -1.55 -5.35 2.49
CA ASP A 19 -2.48 -5.66 3.56
C ASP A 19 -2.39 -4.64 4.69
N VAL A 20 -1.18 -4.27 5.09
CA VAL A 20 -0.96 -3.27 6.12
C VAL A 20 -1.48 -1.91 5.67
N LEU A 21 -1.15 -1.51 4.44
CA LEU A 21 -1.59 -0.23 3.89
C LEU A 21 -3.11 -0.15 3.78
N PHE A 22 -3.75 -1.25 3.39
CA PHE A 22 -5.21 -1.32 3.33
C PHE A 22 -5.82 -1.09 4.71
N THR A 23 -5.27 -1.74 5.74
CA THR A 23 -5.74 -1.58 7.12
C THR A 23 -5.57 -0.14 7.58
N LEU A 24 -4.41 0.47 7.28
CA LEU A 24 -4.16 1.86 7.63
C LEU A 24 -5.14 2.80 6.94
N ARG A 25 -5.44 2.56 5.68
CA ARG A 25 -6.40 3.37 4.95
C ARG A 25 -7.77 3.33 5.60
N GLU A 26 -8.21 2.15 6.02
CA GLU A 26 -9.49 1.98 6.72
C GLU A 26 -9.50 2.74 8.04
N GLU A 27 -8.43 2.63 8.81
CA GLU A 27 -8.31 3.31 10.09
C GLU A 27 -8.31 4.83 9.93
N PHE A 28 -7.55 5.34 8.96
CA PHE A 28 -7.50 6.79 8.70
C PHE A 28 -8.83 7.32 8.21
N ALA A 29 -9.57 6.55 7.40
CA ALA A 29 -10.89 6.96 6.94
C ALA A 29 -11.83 7.14 8.14
N THR A 30 -11.78 6.22 9.10
CA THR A 30 -12.57 6.30 10.32
C THR A 30 -12.18 7.53 11.15
N TRP A 31 -10.87 7.76 11.32
CA TRP A 31 -10.38 8.90 12.09
C TRP A 31 -10.77 10.24 11.45
N LEU A 32 -10.79 10.30 10.11
CA LEU A 32 -11.24 11.48 9.39
C LEU A 32 -12.70 11.79 9.68
N GLU A 33 -13.54 10.76 9.72
CA GLU A 33 -14.95 10.94 10.05
C GLU A 33 -15.14 11.45 11.48
N GLU A 34 -14.24 11.04 12.38
CA GLU A 34 -14.31 11.40 13.80
C GLU A 34 -13.60 12.70 14.12
N ALA A 35 -12.84 13.27 13.19
CA ALA A 35 -12.07 14.49 13.45
C ALA A 35 -13.00 15.66 13.77
N GLN A 36 -12.71 16.35 14.88
CA GLN A 36 -13.58 17.40 15.40
C GLN A 36 -13.07 18.81 15.12
N SER A 37 -11.89 18.94 14.50
CA SER A 37 -11.36 20.23 14.11
C SER A 37 -10.84 20.17 12.70
N GLU A 38 -10.85 21.32 12.02
CA GLU A 38 -10.33 21.42 10.65
C GLU A 38 -8.82 21.13 10.60
N GLU A 39 -8.09 21.57 11.61
CA GLU A 39 -6.65 21.35 11.69
C GLU A 39 -6.35 19.86 11.77
N ARG A 40 -7.04 19.14 12.64
CA ARG A 40 -6.87 17.71 12.79
C ARG A 40 -7.24 16.97 11.51
N LYS A 41 -8.33 17.40 10.88
CA LYS A 41 -8.80 16.82 9.64
C LYS A 41 -7.75 16.98 8.53
N GLU A 42 -7.15 18.15 8.40
CA GLU A 42 -6.11 18.40 7.40
C GLU A 42 -4.88 17.51 7.62
N GLU A 43 -4.47 17.36 8.87
CA GLU A 43 -3.35 16.47 9.20
C GLU A 43 -3.63 15.04 8.77
N LEU A 44 -4.82 14.55 9.11
CA LEU A 44 -5.22 13.19 8.77
C LEU A 44 -5.37 13.00 7.26
N GLU A 45 -5.91 13.99 6.56
CA GLU A 45 -6.04 13.93 5.11
C GLU A 45 -4.68 13.85 4.41
N ASN A 46 -3.68 14.57 4.92
CA ASN A 46 -2.34 14.54 4.36
C ASN A 46 -1.74 13.14 4.48
N VAL A 47 -1.85 12.52 5.65
CA VAL A 47 -1.35 11.16 5.85
C VAL A 47 -2.14 10.16 5.01
N PHE A 48 -3.46 10.32 4.97
CA PHE A 48 -4.33 9.45 4.19
C PHE A 48 -3.94 9.44 2.72
N ARG A 49 -3.72 10.61 2.14
CA ARG A 49 -3.27 10.71 0.74
C ARG A 49 -1.95 10.00 0.51
N HIS A 50 -1.06 10.09 1.49
CA HIS A 50 0.23 9.43 1.41
C HIS A 50 0.07 7.91 1.42
N VAL A 51 -0.80 7.40 2.29
CA VAL A 51 -1.09 5.96 2.36
C VAL A 51 -1.66 5.47 1.02
N VAL A 52 -2.59 6.21 0.43
CA VAL A 52 -3.19 5.85 -0.86
C VAL A 52 -2.12 5.84 -1.95
N ALA A 53 -1.23 6.83 -1.97
CA ALA A 53 -0.14 6.89 -2.94
C ALA A 53 0.80 5.70 -2.81
N LEU A 54 1.11 5.29 -1.57
CA LEU A 54 1.92 4.10 -1.32
C LEU A 54 1.24 2.83 -1.79
N GLU A 55 -0.08 2.71 -1.56
CA GLU A 55 -0.83 1.56 -2.07
C GLU A 55 -0.72 1.44 -3.58
N GLU A 56 -0.88 2.55 -4.29
CA GLU A 56 -0.77 2.56 -5.74
C GLU A 56 0.61 2.14 -6.21
N GLU A 57 1.65 2.63 -5.54
CA GLU A 57 3.02 2.28 -5.86
C GLU A 57 3.28 0.78 -5.65
N PHE A 58 2.82 0.24 -4.52
CA PHE A 58 3.02 -1.18 -4.24
C PHE A 58 2.19 -2.06 -5.15
N GLN A 59 1.01 -1.60 -5.58
CA GLN A 59 0.22 -2.35 -6.56
C GLN A 59 0.96 -2.46 -7.90
N ARG A 60 1.61 -1.38 -8.34
CA ARG A 60 2.43 -1.42 -9.55
C ARG A 60 3.58 -2.39 -9.41
N ARG A 61 4.26 -2.38 -8.26
CA ARG A 61 5.36 -3.31 -7.99
C ARG A 61 4.88 -4.75 -7.98
N ARG A 62 3.69 -4.98 -7.45
CA ARG A 62 3.10 -6.31 -7.44
C ARG A 62 2.86 -6.81 -8.86
N GLU A 63 2.33 -5.96 -9.72
CA GLU A 63 2.11 -6.32 -11.12
C GLU A 63 3.42 -6.64 -11.81
N GLN A 64 4.46 -5.84 -11.57
CA GLN A 64 5.78 -6.07 -12.14
C GLN A 64 6.38 -7.40 -11.66
N ALA A 65 6.25 -7.70 -10.37
CA ALA A 65 6.75 -8.95 -9.83
C ALA A 65 5.98 -10.15 -10.40
N ALA A 66 4.66 -10.02 -10.54
CA ALA A 66 3.84 -11.07 -11.13
C ALA A 66 4.21 -11.30 -12.60
N GLN A 67 4.50 -10.23 -13.35
CA GLN A 67 4.93 -10.34 -14.73
C GLN A 67 6.27 -11.05 -14.85
N LYS A 68 7.19 -10.80 -13.93
CA LYS A 68 8.48 -11.50 -13.90
C LYS A 68 8.28 -13.00 -13.72
N LEU A 69 7.35 -13.39 -12.85
CA LEU A 69 7.06 -14.79 -12.63
C LEU A 69 6.40 -15.41 -13.87
N ALA A 70 5.48 -14.70 -14.50
CA ALA A 70 4.78 -15.19 -15.70
C ALA A 70 5.68 -15.20 -16.93
N GLY A 71 6.58 -14.20 -17.03
CA GLY A 71 7.48 -14.08 -18.17
C GLY A 71 8.68 -15.01 -18.11
N GLY A 72 8.83 -15.69 -17.03
CA GLY A 72 9.81 -16.72 -16.85
C GLY A 72 11.13 -16.44 -16.61
#